data_df600f8c01d921b84eb478c6c398736b
#
_entry.id   df600f8c01d921b84eb478c6c398736b
#
_cell.length_a   1.000
_cell.length_b   1.000
_cell.length_c   1.000
_cell.angle_alpha   90.00
_cell.angle_beta   90.00
_cell.angle_gamma   90.00
#
_symmetry.space_group_name_H-M   'P 1'
#
loop_
_entity.id
_entity.type
_entity.pdbx_description
1 polymer ?
#
loop_
_entity_poly.entity_id
_entity_poly.type
_entity_poly.pdbx_seq_one_letter_code
_entity_poly.pdbx_strand_id
1 'polypeptide(L)'
;MRNIITILIFVKVLIFANITLSKDFSNFEEQIFPEVTLFDKNDKQINLSSYLKSENNKITILNFWATWCPPCIDELPSLNNLSKELMTYNIDVLAVSMDRGNPLKLIKFLEKNGGKNLIFFQDKNWSAGKNIPIKGLPVTLIVKNKDDILKIIYKHLGPLEWDHKDIKRGIINLVNNS
;
A
#
# COMPACT_ATOMS: atom_id res chain seq x y z
N MET A 1 -47.33 -9.71 6.69
CA MET A 1 -46.67 -9.41 5.41
C MET A 1 -45.68 -8.24 5.47
N ARG A 2 -45.92 -7.17 6.27
CA ARG A 2 -45.03 -5.99 6.37
C ARG A 2 -43.65 -6.30 6.95
N ASN A 3 -43.51 -7.25 7.90
CA ASN A 3 -42.25 -7.61 8.52
C ASN A 3 -41.32 -8.47 7.63
N ILE A 4 -41.87 -9.25 6.72
CA ILE A 4 -41.09 -10.11 5.81
C ILE A 4 -40.42 -9.26 4.74
N ILE A 5 -41.12 -8.22 4.23
CA ILE A 5 -40.56 -7.30 3.22
C ILE A 5 -39.40 -6.49 3.81
N THR A 6 -39.52 -6.04 5.07
CA THR A 6 -38.47 -5.26 5.75
C THR A 6 -37.21 -6.10 5.98
N ILE A 7 -37.36 -7.39 6.35
CA ILE A 7 -36.21 -8.30 6.56
C ILE A 7 -35.52 -8.60 5.23
N LEU A 8 -36.29 -8.80 4.12
CA LEU A 8 -35.72 -9.05 2.80
C LEU A 8 -34.94 -7.85 2.25
N ILE A 9 -35.36 -6.61 2.55
CA ILE A 9 -34.63 -5.40 2.15
C ILE A 9 -33.34 -5.28 2.95
N PHE A 10 -33.34 -5.55 4.26
CA PHE A 10 -32.13 -5.52 5.10
C PHE A 10 -31.12 -6.58 4.69
N VAL A 11 -31.56 -7.79 4.37
CA VAL A 11 -30.67 -8.88 3.89
C VAL A 11 -30.07 -8.53 2.52
N LYS A 12 -30.84 -7.92 1.61
CA LYS A 12 -30.29 -7.45 0.32
C LYS A 12 -29.24 -6.33 0.49
N VAL A 13 -29.46 -5.37 1.40
CA VAL A 13 -28.53 -4.28 1.67
C VAL A 13 -27.21 -4.83 2.26
N LEU A 14 -27.27 -5.82 3.17
CA LEU A 14 -26.09 -6.46 3.76
C LEU A 14 -25.31 -7.30 2.73
N ILE A 15 -25.99 -7.93 1.76
CA ILE A 15 -25.33 -8.70 0.69
C ILE A 15 -24.65 -7.76 -0.31
N PHE A 16 -25.25 -6.60 -0.63
CA PHE A 16 -24.63 -5.62 -1.53
C PHE A 16 -23.40 -4.94 -0.92
N ALA A 17 -23.36 -4.69 0.40
CA ALA A 17 -22.20 -4.12 1.06
C ALA A 17 -20.97 -5.02 1.04
N ASN A 18 -21.14 -6.35 1.02
CA ASN A 18 -20.03 -7.30 0.94
C ASN A 18 -19.50 -7.53 -0.49
N ILE A 19 -20.25 -7.19 -1.53
CA ILE A 19 -19.85 -7.40 -2.93
C ILE A 19 -18.94 -6.25 -3.43
N THR A 20 -19.05 -5.05 -2.85
CA THR A 20 -18.31 -3.88 -3.34
C THR A 20 -16.82 -3.89 -2.96
N LEU A 21 -16.44 -4.47 -1.85
CA LEU A 21 -15.05 -4.47 -1.41
C LEU A 21 -14.16 -5.47 -2.18
N SER A 22 -14.72 -6.61 -2.63
CA SER A 22 -13.97 -7.60 -3.43
C SER A 22 -13.81 -7.19 -4.90
N LYS A 23 -14.63 -6.28 -5.39
CA LYS A 23 -14.64 -5.84 -6.79
C LYS A 23 -13.52 -4.85 -7.11
N ASP A 24 -13.05 -4.09 -6.14
CA ASP A 24 -11.99 -3.09 -6.36
C ASP A 24 -10.60 -3.70 -6.58
N PHE A 25 -10.30 -4.85 -5.98
CA PHE A 25 -9.01 -5.52 -6.18
C PHE A 25 -8.86 -6.24 -7.53
N SER A 26 -9.95 -6.54 -8.24
CA SER A 26 -9.94 -7.40 -9.44
C SER A 26 -9.94 -6.67 -10.78
N ASN A 27 -10.15 -5.34 -10.82
CA ASN A 27 -10.38 -4.57 -12.05
C ASN A 27 -9.25 -3.57 -12.36
N PHE A 28 -8.06 -3.72 -11.76
CA PHE A 28 -6.93 -2.86 -12.07
C PHE A 28 -6.17 -3.40 -13.29
N GLU A 29 -6.00 -2.57 -14.31
CA GLU A 29 -5.16 -2.92 -15.46
C GLU A 29 -3.68 -2.87 -15.04
N GLU A 30 -3.00 -4.01 -15.14
CA GLU A 30 -1.59 -4.12 -14.77
C GLU A 30 -0.72 -3.15 -15.58
N GLN A 31 0.18 -2.45 -14.90
CA GLN A 31 1.10 -1.50 -15.53
C GLN A 31 2.54 -1.89 -15.19
N ILE A 32 3.45 -1.74 -16.15
CA ILE A 32 4.89 -1.91 -15.88
C ILE A 32 5.31 -0.89 -14.82
N PHE A 33 6.01 -1.37 -13.79
CA PHE A 33 6.56 -0.48 -12.77
C PHE A 33 7.70 0.34 -13.35
N PRO A 34 7.65 1.67 -13.27
CA PRO A 34 8.67 2.53 -13.89
C PRO A 34 9.97 2.53 -13.09
N GLU A 35 11.06 3.00 -13.69
CA GLU A 35 12.29 3.28 -12.98
C GLU A 35 12.10 4.43 -11.99
N VAL A 36 12.38 4.15 -10.71
CA VAL A 36 12.24 5.08 -9.60
C VAL A 36 13.50 5.07 -8.75
N THR A 37 13.98 6.27 -8.43
CA THR A 37 15.11 6.47 -7.54
C THR A 37 14.62 7.04 -6.20
N LEU A 38 14.93 6.35 -5.11
CA LEU A 38 14.60 6.75 -3.75
C LEU A 38 15.87 6.90 -2.91
N PHE A 39 15.68 7.31 -1.65
CA PHE A 39 16.74 7.38 -0.66
C PHE A 39 16.37 6.49 0.55
N ASP A 40 17.35 5.77 1.06
CA ASP A 40 17.20 4.94 2.25
C ASP A 40 17.34 5.77 3.56
N LYS A 41 17.28 5.08 4.70
CA LYS A 41 17.42 5.65 6.04
C LYS A 41 18.79 6.33 6.28
N ASN A 42 19.82 5.97 5.53
CA ASN A 42 21.17 6.51 5.60
C ASN A 42 21.41 7.62 4.56
N ASP A 43 20.35 8.11 3.92
CA ASP A 43 20.39 9.09 2.83
C ASP A 43 21.15 8.61 1.58
N LYS A 44 21.31 7.28 1.42
CA LYS A 44 21.91 6.66 0.26
C LYS A 44 20.86 6.51 -0.84
N GLN A 45 21.23 6.93 -2.04
CA GLN A 45 20.41 6.76 -3.24
C GLN A 45 20.32 5.29 -3.64
N ILE A 46 19.11 4.82 -3.94
CA ILE A 46 18.82 3.48 -4.42
C ILE A 46 17.94 3.53 -5.67
N ASN A 47 18.14 2.57 -6.58
CA ASN A 47 17.17 2.27 -7.62
C ASN A 47 16.12 1.32 -7.04
N LEU A 48 14.86 1.76 -6.97
CA LEU A 48 13.79 0.98 -6.34
C LEU A 48 13.48 -0.29 -7.14
N SER A 49 13.53 -0.25 -8.47
CA SER A 49 13.29 -1.44 -9.29
C SER A 49 14.33 -2.53 -9.01
N SER A 50 15.62 -2.16 -8.90
CA SER A 50 16.69 -3.09 -8.53
C SER A 50 16.51 -3.63 -7.12
N TYR A 51 16.11 -2.77 -6.16
CA TYR A 51 15.82 -3.20 -4.80
C TYR A 51 14.68 -4.24 -4.75
N LEU A 52 13.56 -3.96 -5.40
CA LEU A 52 12.40 -4.87 -5.44
C LEU A 52 12.70 -6.21 -6.10
N LYS A 53 13.64 -6.25 -7.06
CA LYS A 53 14.08 -7.49 -7.71
C LYS A 53 15.05 -8.29 -6.84
N SER A 54 15.89 -7.62 -6.03
CA SER A 54 16.86 -8.28 -5.16
C SER A 54 16.21 -8.95 -3.93
N GLU A 55 15.06 -8.44 -3.50
CA GLU A 55 14.28 -9.07 -2.44
C GLU A 55 13.53 -10.28 -2.99
N ASN A 56 13.58 -11.40 -2.29
CA ASN A 56 12.87 -12.63 -2.68
C ASN A 56 11.34 -12.51 -2.58
N ASN A 57 10.83 -11.30 -2.45
CA ASN A 57 9.41 -11.02 -2.32
C ASN A 57 8.75 -11.02 -3.70
N LYS A 58 7.72 -11.83 -3.86
CA LYS A 58 6.90 -11.81 -5.08
C LYS A 58 5.99 -10.59 -5.15
N ILE A 59 5.64 -10.03 -3.99
CA ILE A 59 4.75 -8.86 -3.86
C ILE A 59 5.33 -7.89 -2.84
N THR A 60 5.24 -6.60 -3.16
CA THR A 60 5.58 -5.49 -2.26
C THR A 60 4.49 -4.44 -2.27
N ILE A 61 4.14 -3.93 -1.10
CA ILE A 61 3.21 -2.82 -0.93
C ILE A 61 4.02 -1.55 -0.76
N LEU A 62 3.77 -0.54 -1.61
CA LEU A 62 4.38 0.78 -1.55
C LEU A 62 3.32 1.79 -1.12
N ASN A 63 3.47 2.37 0.07
CA ASN A 63 2.59 3.43 0.55
C ASN A 63 3.32 4.78 0.47
N PHE A 64 2.80 5.71 -0.32
CA PHE A 64 3.32 7.08 -0.44
C PHE A 64 2.60 7.99 0.53
N TRP A 65 3.35 8.63 1.41
CA TRP A 65 2.85 9.46 2.50
C TRP A 65 3.70 10.71 2.72
N ALA A 66 3.22 11.64 3.57
CA ALA A 66 3.99 12.81 3.99
C ALA A 66 3.60 13.25 5.41
N THR A 67 4.51 13.96 6.10
CA THR A 67 4.27 14.46 7.46
C THR A 67 3.16 15.52 7.54
N TRP A 68 2.91 16.22 6.44
CA TRP A 68 1.86 17.24 6.29
C TRP A 68 0.53 16.69 5.77
N CYS A 69 0.38 15.37 5.64
CA CYS A 69 -0.81 14.69 5.12
C CYS A 69 -1.57 14.01 6.28
N PRO A 70 -2.59 14.64 6.88
CA PRO A 70 -3.31 14.06 8.02
C PRO A 70 -3.89 12.67 7.73
N PRO A 71 -4.61 12.41 6.61
CA PRO A 71 -5.15 11.08 6.34
C PRO A 71 -4.05 10.01 6.15
N CYS A 72 -2.83 10.40 5.71
CA CYS A 72 -1.70 9.47 5.68
C CYS A 72 -1.29 9.04 7.08
N ILE A 73 -1.26 9.99 8.03
CA ILE A 73 -0.87 9.73 9.41
C ILE A 73 -1.89 8.82 10.09
N ASP A 74 -3.18 9.04 9.84
CA ASP A 74 -4.28 8.28 10.43
C ASP A 74 -4.24 6.79 10.03
N GLU A 75 -3.76 6.46 8.81
CA GLU A 75 -3.69 5.06 8.34
C GLU A 75 -2.42 4.30 8.77
N LEU A 76 -1.35 5.00 9.23
CA LEU A 76 -0.07 4.37 9.58
C LEU A 76 -0.18 3.22 10.58
N PRO A 77 -0.99 3.32 11.67
CA PRO A 77 -1.12 2.21 12.62
C PRO A 77 -1.70 0.95 11.97
N SER A 78 -2.75 1.07 11.15
CA SER A 78 -3.38 -0.08 10.48
C SER A 78 -2.45 -0.69 9.42
N LEU A 79 -1.74 0.15 8.67
CA LEU A 79 -0.74 -0.29 7.70
C LEU A 79 0.43 -1.04 8.38
N ASN A 80 0.87 -0.57 9.54
CA ASN A 80 1.90 -1.22 10.35
C ASN A 80 1.43 -2.57 10.93
N ASN A 81 0.16 -2.69 11.32
CA ASN A 81 -0.41 -3.96 11.76
C ASN A 81 -0.48 -4.95 10.59
N LEU A 82 -0.94 -4.49 9.42
CA LEU A 82 -0.93 -5.29 8.20
C LEU A 82 0.47 -5.78 7.87
N SER A 83 1.49 -4.91 7.95
CA SER A 83 2.89 -5.27 7.68
C SER A 83 3.35 -6.46 8.52
N LYS A 84 3.07 -6.46 9.84
CA LYS A 84 3.41 -7.59 10.74
C LYS A 84 2.76 -8.90 10.30
N GLU A 85 1.50 -8.84 9.91
CA GLU A 85 0.75 -10.04 9.51
C GLU A 85 1.22 -10.57 8.15
N LEU A 86 1.62 -9.69 7.23
CA LEU A 86 2.08 -10.05 5.89
C LEU A 86 3.52 -10.58 5.85
N MET A 87 4.33 -10.36 6.89
CA MET A 87 5.69 -10.93 6.98
C MET A 87 5.70 -12.45 6.81
N THR A 88 4.68 -13.15 7.31
CA THR A 88 4.55 -14.62 7.16
C THR A 88 4.28 -15.07 5.72
N TYR A 89 3.86 -14.15 4.86
CA TYR A 89 3.60 -14.38 3.43
C TYR A 89 4.74 -13.87 2.55
N ASN A 90 5.84 -13.42 3.15
CA ASN A 90 6.98 -12.82 2.45
C ASN A 90 6.57 -11.60 1.60
N ILE A 91 5.75 -10.72 2.19
CA ILE A 91 5.29 -9.46 1.61
C ILE A 91 5.81 -8.32 2.45
N ASP A 92 6.56 -7.42 1.84
CA ASP A 92 7.05 -6.21 2.48
C ASP A 92 6.09 -5.03 2.29
N VAL A 93 6.06 -4.16 3.30
CA VAL A 93 5.34 -2.89 3.25
C VAL A 93 6.34 -1.75 3.41
N LEU A 94 6.50 -0.98 2.34
CA LEU A 94 7.41 0.15 2.26
C LEU A 94 6.64 1.46 2.45
N ALA A 95 7.05 2.26 3.43
CA ALA A 95 6.55 3.62 3.63
C ALA A 95 7.49 4.61 2.92
N VAL A 96 7.03 5.15 1.79
CA VAL A 96 7.79 6.09 0.97
C VAL A 96 7.37 7.52 1.30
N SER A 97 8.22 8.25 2.04
CA SER A 97 7.97 9.66 2.37
C SER A 97 8.19 10.56 1.15
N MET A 98 7.22 11.44 0.89
CA MET A 98 7.29 12.49 -0.14
C MET A 98 7.89 13.81 0.40
N ASP A 99 8.32 13.85 1.66
CA ASP A 99 8.96 15.01 2.27
C ASP A 99 10.41 15.17 1.79
N ARG A 100 10.92 16.39 1.88
CA ARG A 100 12.33 16.74 1.59
C ARG A 100 13.20 16.87 2.85
N GLY A 101 12.72 16.42 4.00
CA GLY A 101 13.38 16.55 5.29
C GLY A 101 14.56 15.60 5.50
N ASN A 102 15.16 15.70 6.67
CA ASN A 102 16.20 14.77 7.12
C ASN A 102 15.58 13.37 7.36
N PRO A 103 16.14 12.28 6.79
CA PRO A 103 15.59 10.93 6.91
C PRO A 103 15.37 10.48 8.38
N LEU A 104 16.31 10.75 9.28
CA LEU A 104 16.20 10.36 10.69
C LEU A 104 15.04 11.05 11.42
N LYS A 105 14.72 12.29 11.04
CA LYS A 105 13.54 13.00 11.59
C LYS A 105 12.25 12.40 11.06
N LEU A 106 12.21 12.04 9.79
CA LEU A 106 11.05 11.43 9.14
C LEU A 106 10.78 10.03 9.70
N ILE A 107 11.83 9.24 9.93
CA ILE A 107 11.71 7.91 10.57
C ILE A 107 11.16 8.05 11.98
N LYS A 108 11.71 8.96 12.81
CA LYS A 108 11.17 9.21 14.16
C LYS A 108 9.71 9.64 14.13
N PHE A 109 9.31 10.44 13.14
CA PHE A 109 7.92 10.82 12.95
C PHE A 109 7.05 9.62 12.58
N LEU A 110 7.49 8.80 11.63
CA LEU A 110 6.82 7.57 11.21
C LEU A 110 6.60 6.63 12.41
N GLU A 111 7.66 6.35 13.18
CA GLU A 111 7.61 5.47 14.36
C GLU A 111 6.67 6.01 15.44
N LYS A 112 6.73 7.33 15.72
CA LYS A 112 5.86 8.00 16.70
C LYS A 112 4.38 7.89 16.33
N ASN A 113 4.07 7.85 15.04
CA ASN A 113 2.70 7.75 14.53
C ASN A 113 2.30 6.30 14.16
N GLY A 114 2.98 5.30 14.72
CA GLY A 114 2.56 3.90 14.64
C GLY A 114 3.20 3.08 13.51
N GLY A 115 4.08 3.65 12.68
CA GLY A 115 4.68 2.97 11.52
C GLY A 115 6.02 2.26 11.80
N LYS A 116 6.27 1.77 13.03
CA LYS A 116 7.58 1.24 13.47
C LYS A 116 8.11 0.05 12.65
N ASN A 117 7.22 -0.79 12.11
CA ASN A 117 7.62 -1.99 11.36
C ASN A 117 7.60 -1.77 9.84
N LEU A 118 7.28 -0.56 9.39
CA LEU A 118 7.30 -0.23 7.97
C LEU A 118 8.74 0.04 7.50
N ILE A 119 9.08 -0.45 6.31
CA ILE A 119 10.38 -0.21 5.70
C ILE A 119 10.41 1.20 5.14
N PHE A 120 11.28 2.06 5.65
CA PHE A 120 11.33 3.47 5.28
C PHE A 120 12.14 3.72 4.01
N PHE A 121 11.56 4.49 3.10
CA PHE A 121 12.23 5.16 1.99
C PHE A 121 11.75 6.60 1.84
N GLN A 122 12.51 7.42 1.09
CA GLN A 122 12.19 8.82 0.84
C GLN A 122 12.31 9.15 -0.65
N ASP A 123 11.30 9.82 -1.21
CA ASP A 123 11.30 10.38 -2.58
C ASP A 123 11.58 11.89 -2.57
N LYS A 124 12.70 12.32 -1.98
CA LYS A 124 13.03 13.75 -1.85
C LYS A 124 13.24 14.46 -3.18
N ASN A 125 13.52 13.72 -4.25
CA ASN A 125 13.74 14.23 -5.61
C ASN A 125 12.51 14.11 -6.52
N TRP A 126 11.37 13.63 -5.98
CA TRP A 126 10.13 13.43 -6.72
C TRP A 126 10.27 12.47 -7.92
N SER A 127 11.14 11.48 -7.83
CA SER A 127 11.33 10.46 -8.86
C SER A 127 10.07 9.61 -9.04
N ALA A 128 9.51 9.12 -7.95
CA ALA A 128 8.23 8.40 -8.00
C ALA A 128 7.09 9.34 -8.42
N GLY A 129 7.04 10.55 -7.87
CA GLY A 129 6.00 11.53 -8.20
C GLY A 129 5.95 11.94 -9.67
N LYS A 130 7.08 11.84 -10.40
CA LYS A 130 7.16 12.11 -11.84
C LYS A 130 6.80 10.91 -12.71
N ASN A 131 7.25 9.71 -12.30
CA ASN A 131 7.17 8.50 -13.11
C ASN A 131 5.93 7.64 -12.81
N ILE A 132 5.34 7.81 -11.62
CA ILE A 132 4.09 7.18 -11.23
C ILE A 132 3.01 8.26 -11.16
N PRO A 133 1.81 8.07 -11.74
CA PRO A 133 0.75 9.09 -11.70
C PRO A 133 0.15 9.19 -10.28
N ILE A 134 0.89 9.83 -9.35
CA ILE A 134 0.48 10.13 -7.98
C ILE A 134 -0.30 11.45 -7.99
N LYS A 135 -1.64 11.34 -7.93
CA LYS A 135 -2.55 12.53 -8.01
C LYS A 135 -2.90 13.11 -6.64
N GLY A 136 -2.46 12.48 -5.54
CA GLY A 136 -2.74 12.90 -4.16
C GLY A 136 -2.15 11.92 -3.18
N LEU A 137 -2.25 12.19 -1.88
CA LEU A 137 -1.76 11.33 -0.80
C LEU A 137 -2.91 11.02 0.18
N PRO A 138 -2.86 9.82 0.83
CA PRO A 138 -1.95 8.73 0.56
C PRO A 138 -2.25 8.01 -0.76
N VAL A 139 -1.24 7.41 -1.37
CA VAL A 139 -1.39 6.47 -2.49
C VAL A 139 -0.67 5.18 -2.13
N THR A 140 -1.35 4.07 -2.29
CA THR A 140 -0.76 2.75 -2.08
C THR A 140 -0.76 1.95 -3.38
N LEU A 141 0.38 1.39 -3.72
CA LEU A 141 0.57 0.49 -4.84
C LEU A 141 0.87 -0.91 -4.32
N ILE A 142 0.35 -1.92 -5.01
CA ILE A 142 0.83 -3.30 -4.87
C ILE A 142 1.63 -3.63 -6.13
N VAL A 143 2.91 -3.94 -5.93
CA VAL A 143 3.84 -4.27 -7.00
C VAL A 143 4.16 -5.75 -6.92
N LYS A 144 4.06 -6.43 -8.06
CA LYS A 144 4.39 -7.84 -8.23
C LYS A 144 5.69 -7.98 -8.99
N ASN A 145 6.57 -8.86 -8.50
CA ASN A 145 7.75 -9.32 -9.20
C ASN A 145 7.47 -10.73 -9.76
N LYS A 146 7.50 -10.88 -11.08
CA LYS A 146 7.42 -12.17 -11.75
C LYS A 146 8.45 -12.21 -12.86
N ASP A 147 9.37 -13.16 -12.77
CA ASP A 147 10.44 -13.37 -13.76
C ASP A 147 11.24 -12.07 -14.03
N ASP A 148 11.57 -11.33 -12.94
CA ASP A 148 12.24 -10.02 -12.97
C ASP A 148 11.46 -8.90 -13.67
N ILE A 149 10.20 -9.13 -13.98
CA ILE A 149 9.30 -8.10 -14.50
C ILE A 149 8.47 -7.57 -13.32
N LEU A 150 8.66 -6.28 -13.00
CA LEU A 150 7.88 -5.58 -12.00
C LEU A 150 6.62 -4.96 -12.60
N LYS A 151 5.47 -5.27 -12.02
CA LYS A 151 4.18 -4.71 -12.43
C LYS A 151 3.43 -4.13 -11.24
N ILE A 152 2.80 -2.99 -11.43
CA ILE A 152 1.77 -2.48 -10.53
C ILE A 152 0.51 -3.29 -10.83
N ILE A 153 0.03 -4.06 -9.86
CA ILE A 153 -1.16 -4.91 -9.98
C ILE A 153 -2.36 -4.34 -9.23
N TYR A 154 -2.15 -3.32 -8.42
CA TYR A 154 -3.21 -2.59 -7.72
C TYR A 154 -2.74 -1.19 -7.32
N LYS A 155 -3.67 -0.24 -7.33
CA LYS A 155 -3.46 1.13 -6.86
C LYS A 155 -4.69 1.62 -6.09
N HIS A 156 -4.45 2.19 -4.92
CA HIS A 156 -5.47 2.86 -4.13
C HIS A 156 -5.09 4.30 -3.86
N LEU A 157 -6.06 5.23 -3.98
CA LEU A 157 -5.92 6.63 -3.63
C LEU A 157 -6.81 6.93 -2.42
N GLY A 158 -6.23 7.49 -1.40
CA GLY A 158 -6.87 7.82 -0.13
C GLY A 158 -6.55 6.83 0.98
N PRO A 159 -6.95 7.14 2.24
CA PRO A 159 -6.68 6.30 3.39
C PRO A 159 -7.56 5.05 3.41
N LEU A 160 -7.03 3.97 4.01
CA LEU A 160 -7.76 2.73 4.29
C LEU A 160 -7.44 2.23 5.71
N GLU A 161 -8.37 1.45 6.26
CA GLU A 161 -8.12 0.61 7.43
C GLU A 161 -7.45 -0.69 6.98
N TRP A 162 -6.12 -0.63 6.77
CA TRP A 162 -5.34 -1.66 6.07
C TRP A 162 -5.36 -3.02 6.77
N ASP A 163 -5.49 -3.09 8.10
CA ASP A 163 -5.57 -4.32 8.89
C ASP A 163 -6.99 -4.92 8.95
N HIS A 164 -7.96 -4.33 8.23
CA HIS A 164 -9.28 -4.93 8.11
C HIS A 164 -9.19 -6.30 7.41
N LYS A 165 -9.87 -7.31 7.97
CA LYS A 165 -9.80 -8.72 7.52
C LYS A 165 -10.06 -8.92 6.02
N ASP A 166 -10.92 -8.10 5.42
CA ASP A 166 -11.29 -8.23 4.00
C ASP A 166 -10.20 -7.64 3.10
N ILE A 167 -9.54 -6.55 3.52
CA ILE A 167 -8.38 -5.97 2.83
C ILE A 167 -7.23 -6.99 2.83
N LYS A 168 -6.88 -7.52 3.99
CA LYS A 168 -5.84 -8.53 4.13
C LYS A 168 -6.11 -9.75 3.26
N ARG A 169 -7.34 -10.29 3.29
CA ARG A 169 -7.75 -11.42 2.44
C ARG A 169 -7.60 -11.10 0.96
N GLY A 170 -8.00 -9.91 0.53
CA GLY A 170 -7.84 -9.45 -0.84
C GLY A 170 -6.38 -9.45 -1.28
N ILE A 171 -5.48 -8.91 -0.45
CA ILE A 171 -4.02 -8.88 -0.72
C ILE A 171 -3.46 -10.31 -0.82
N ILE A 172 -3.79 -11.19 0.12
CA ILE A 172 -3.33 -12.59 0.11
C ILE A 172 -3.82 -13.31 -1.16
N ASN A 173 -5.06 -13.07 -1.59
CA ASN A 173 -5.59 -13.66 -2.82
C ASN A 173 -4.83 -13.18 -4.07
N LEU A 174 -4.36 -11.91 -4.11
CA LEU A 174 -3.51 -11.42 -5.20
C LEU A 174 -2.18 -12.19 -5.28
N VAL A 175 -1.64 -12.65 -4.13
CA VAL A 175 -0.42 -13.47 -4.08
C VAL A 175 -0.68 -14.87 -4.64
N ASN A 176 -1.79 -15.49 -4.22
CA ASN A 176 -2.09 -16.89 -4.55
C ASN A 176 -2.53 -17.10 -6.00
N ASN A 177 -3.11 -16.07 -6.62
CA ASN A 177 -3.56 -16.09 -8.02
C ASN A 177 -2.50 -15.59 -9.01
N SER A 178 -1.24 -15.55 -8.57
CA SER A 178 -0.14 -14.86 -9.26
C SER A 178 0.85 -15.81 -9.89
#